data_3ad22c32db29503354e45eb1560cca62
#
_entry.id   3ad22c32db29503354e45eb1560cca62
#
_cell.length_a   1.000
_cell.length_b   1.000
_cell.length_c   1.000
_cell.angle_alpha   90.00
_cell.angle_beta   90.00
_cell.angle_gamma   90.00
#
_symmetry.space_group_name_H-M   'P 1'
#
loop_
_entity.id
_entity.type
_entity.pdbx_description
1 polymer ?
#
loop_
_entity_poly.entity_id
_entity_poly.type
_entity_poly.pdbx_seq_one_letter_code
_entity_poly.pdbx_strand_id
1 'polypeptide(L)'
;MDTVSFINLEENDKDLILSFALDEGDGLVRSLILHRALLFESILPEEERGTKVTLEGEDLGYEQEQLNTLEEFQFDGDILRIKSRFRLYEIDAGKLDPEDFKVIKQALERHNNDSRFQVKFT
;
A
#
# COMPACT_ATOMS: atom_id res chain seq x y z
N MET A 1 7.60 10.83 11.23
CA MET A 1 7.42 9.89 10.12
C MET A 1 7.76 8.49 10.59
N ASP A 2 6.89 7.54 10.37
CA ASP A 2 7.11 6.16 10.80
C ASP A 2 8.19 5.50 9.94
N THR A 3 8.97 4.61 10.55
CA THR A 3 10.03 3.89 9.87
C THR A 3 9.58 2.48 9.54
N VAL A 4 9.82 2.04 8.30
CA VAL A 4 9.53 0.68 7.88
C VAL A 4 10.61 -0.25 8.43
N SER A 5 10.21 -1.22 9.25
CA SER A 5 11.12 -2.23 9.80
C SER A 5 11.34 -3.38 8.82
N PHE A 6 10.27 -3.84 8.19
CA PHE A 6 10.31 -4.90 7.20
C PHE A 6 9.05 -4.87 6.35
N ILE A 7 9.08 -5.60 5.24
CA ILE A 7 7.93 -5.78 4.37
C ILE A 7 7.49 -7.24 4.38
N ASN A 8 6.23 -7.47 4.06
CA ASN A 8 5.70 -8.81 3.88
C ASN A 8 4.89 -8.85 2.59
N LEU A 9 5.08 -9.89 1.81
CA LEU A 9 4.41 -10.07 0.52
C LEU A 9 3.66 -11.40 0.52
N GLU A 10 2.38 -11.35 0.17
CA GLU A 10 1.56 -12.53 -0.04
C GLU A 10 0.85 -12.37 -1.37
N GLU A 11 1.09 -13.31 -2.29
CA GLU A 11 0.50 -13.26 -3.64
C GLU A 11 0.00 -14.64 -4.03
N ASN A 12 -1.26 -14.69 -4.46
CA ASN A 12 -1.87 -15.90 -4.97
C ASN A 12 -2.95 -15.50 -5.97
N ASP A 13 -3.75 -16.47 -6.44
CA ASP A 13 -4.80 -16.21 -7.43
C ASP A 13 -6.03 -15.48 -6.86
N LYS A 14 -6.09 -15.29 -5.55
CA LYS A 14 -7.20 -14.62 -4.86
C LYS A 14 -6.83 -13.26 -4.35
N ASP A 15 -5.59 -13.08 -3.87
CA ASP A 15 -5.17 -11.87 -3.18
C ASP A 15 -3.76 -11.45 -3.57
N LEU A 16 -3.56 -10.14 -3.70
CA LEU A 16 -2.25 -9.51 -3.77
C LEU A 16 -2.12 -8.63 -2.53
N ILE A 17 -1.18 -8.94 -1.65
CA ILE A 17 -1.00 -8.21 -0.39
C ILE A 17 0.47 -7.83 -0.22
N LEU A 18 0.72 -6.52 -0.11
CA LEU A 18 2.03 -5.97 0.25
C LEU A 18 1.85 -5.18 1.53
N SER A 19 2.57 -5.56 2.58
CA SER A 19 2.45 -4.91 3.89
C SER A 19 3.78 -4.30 4.30
N PHE A 20 3.70 -3.15 4.95
CA PHE A 20 4.84 -2.46 5.55
C PHE A 20 4.65 -2.48 7.06
N ALA A 21 5.62 -3.06 7.78
CA ALA A 21 5.62 -3.03 9.23
C ALA A 21 6.25 -1.72 9.68
N LEU A 22 5.46 -0.85 10.30
CA LEU A 22 5.87 0.48 10.70
C LEU A 22 6.21 0.51 12.19
N ASP A 23 7.42 0.95 12.51
CA ASP A 23 7.88 1.14 13.88
C ASP A 23 7.64 2.60 14.26
N GLU A 24 6.88 2.82 15.33
CA GLU A 24 6.52 4.16 15.80
C GLU A 24 7.50 4.71 16.83
N GLY A 25 8.57 3.96 17.15
CA GLY A 25 9.62 4.41 18.06
C GLY A 25 9.41 4.02 19.52
N ASP A 26 8.30 3.41 19.86
CA ASP A 26 7.95 2.98 21.22
C ASP A 26 7.87 1.46 21.38
N GLY A 27 8.36 0.74 20.39
CA GLY A 27 8.30 -0.73 20.37
C GLY A 27 7.00 -1.27 19.80
N LEU A 28 6.05 -0.43 19.47
CA LEU A 28 4.81 -0.82 18.82
C LEU A 28 5.00 -0.83 17.31
N VAL A 29 4.42 -1.83 16.66
CA VAL A 29 4.48 -1.99 15.22
C VAL A 29 3.05 -2.00 14.67
N ARG A 30 2.80 -1.17 13.66
CA ARG A 30 1.52 -1.17 12.92
C ARG A 30 1.77 -1.59 11.48
N SER A 31 0.77 -2.16 10.85
CA SER A 31 0.85 -2.55 9.44
C SER A 31 0.14 -1.55 8.54
N LEU A 32 0.84 -1.10 7.50
CA LEU A 32 0.25 -0.39 6.38
C LEU A 32 0.13 -1.40 5.25
N ILE A 33 -1.09 -1.65 4.79
CA ILE A 33 -1.39 -2.78 3.91
C ILE A 33 -1.93 -2.28 2.58
N LEU A 34 -1.32 -2.74 1.49
CA LEU A 34 -1.84 -2.62 0.14
C LEU A 34 -2.44 -3.97 -0.24
N HIS A 35 -3.76 -4.03 -0.40
CA HIS A 35 -4.47 -5.28 -0.67
C HIS A 35 -5.36 -5.15 -1.89
N ARG A 36 -5.20 -6.07 -2.84
CA ARG A 36 -6.10 -6.20 -3.97
C ARG A 36 -6.76 -7.59 -3.91
N ALA A 37 -8.07 -7.61 -3.68
CA ALA A 37 -8.84 -8.85 -3.56
C ALA A 37 -9.37 -9.26 -4.93
N LEU A 38 -8.57 -9.98 -5.70
CA LEU A 38 -8.87 -10.36 -7.08
C LEU A 38 -10.17 -11.14 -7.21
N LEU A 39 -10.47 -11.98 -6.23
CA LEU A 39 -11.65 -12.85 -6.25
C LEU A 39 -12.96 -12.05 -6.27
N PHE A 40 -13.00 -10.89 -5.63
CA PHE A 40 -14.21 -10.11 -5.44
C PHE A 40 -14.34 -8.90 -6.36
N GLU A 41 -13.35 -8.65 -7.22
CA GLU A 41 -13.37 -7.45 -8.05
C GLU A 41 -14.54 -7.42 -9.03
N SER A 42 -14.95 -8.58 -9.55
CA SER A 42 -16.02 -8.62 -10.53
C SER A 42 -17.38 -8.17 -10.00
N ILE A 43 -17.58 -8.21 -8.68
CA ILE A 43 -18.84 -7.78 -8.05
C ILE A 43 -18.80 -6.32 -7.60
N LEU A 44 -17.64 -5.66 -7.71
CA LEU A 44 -17.50 -4.25 -7.35
C LEU A 44 -17.73 -3.33 -8.53
N PRO A 45 -18.28 -2.13 -8.31
CA PRO A 45 -18.28 -1.10 -9.34
C PRO A 45 -16.85 -0.80 -9.80
N GLU A 46 -16.69 -0.35 -11.04
CA GLU A 46 -15.39 -0.08 -11.65
C GLU A 46 -14.53 0.83 -10.78
N GLU A 47 -15.10 1.89 -10.23
CA GLU A 47 -14.40 2.88 -9.40
C GLU A 47 -13.96 2.35 -8.04
N GLU A 48 -14.47 1.20 -7.63
CA GLU A 48 -14.13 0.57 -6.36
C GLU A 48 -13.12 -0.58 -6.50
N ARG A 49 -12.73 -0.88 -7.74
CA ARG A 49 -11.75 -1.93 -8.01
C ARG A 49 -10.33 -1.42 -7.80
N GLY A 50 -9.38 -2.36 -7.73
CA GLY A 50 -7.97 -2.06 -7.56
C GLY A 50 -7.49 -2.27 -6.14
N THR A 51 -6.31 -1.72 -5.86
CA THR A 51 -5.64 -1.90 -4.57
C THR A 51 -6.24 -0.98 -3.51
N LYS A 52 -6.52 -1.53 -2.32
CA LYS A 52 -7.00 -0.78 -1.17
C LYS A 52 -5.84 -0.52 -0.22
N VAL A 53 -5.84 0.64 0.41
CA VAL A 53 -4.82 1.02 1.39
C VAL A 53 -5.46 1.03 2.78
N THR A 54 -4.87 0.29 3.71
CA THR A 54 -5.35 0.20 5.09
C THR A 54 -4.19 0.37 6.05
N LEU A 55 -4.33 1.29 6.98
CA LEU A 55 -3.38 1.43 8.09
C LEU A 55 -4.06 0.88 9.34
N GLU A 56 -3.41 -0.09 9.97
CA GLU A 56 -3.90 -0.75 11.17
C GLU A 56 -4.21 0.28 12.25
N GLY A 57 -5.42 0.21 12.81
CA GLY A 57 -5.85 1.14 13.85
C GLY A 57 -6.34 2.49 13.36
N GLU A 58 -6.27 2.77 12.06
CA GLU A 58 -6.77 4.03 11.51
C GLU A 58 -8.27 3.97 11.30
N ASP A 59 -8.95 5.03 11.70
CA ASP A 59 -10.38 5.21 11.44
C ASP A 59 -10.54 6.27 10.34
N LEU A 60 -11.06 5.83 9.19
CA LEU A 60 -11.35 6.72 8.06
C LEU A 60 -12.70 7.44 8.20
N GLY A 61 -13.48 7.08 9.22
CA GLY A 61 -14.81 7.62 9.44
C GLY A 61 -15.89 6.79 8.74
N TYR A 62 -17.03 6.65 9.39
CA TYR A 62 -18.15 5.85 8.89
C TYR A 62 -18.94 6.51 7.78
N GLU A 63 -18.70 7.76 7.50
CA GLU A 63 -19.30 8.48 6.36
C GLU A 63 -18.62 8.14 5.03
N GLN A 64 -17.54 7.35 5.07
CA GLN A 64 -16.82 6.92 3.88
C GLN A 64 -17.55 5.73 3.26
N GLU A 65 -18.41 5.99 2.29
CA GLU A 65 -19.13 4.94 1.55
C GLU A 65 -18.25 4.27 0.49
N GLN A 66 -17.16 4.91 0.11
CA GLN A 66 -16.24 4.43 -0.91
C GLN A 66 -15.00 3.80 -0.27
N LEU A 67 -14.42 2.84 -0.97
CA LEU A 67 -13.21 2.17 -0.52
C LEU A 67 -11.99 3.08 -0.70
N ASN A 68 -11.00 2.92 0.19
CA ASN A 68 -9.78 3.75 0.17
C ASN A 68 -8.79 3.20 -0.86
N THR A 69 -9.05 3.44 -2.12
CA THR A 69 -8.24 2.92 -3.23
C THR A 69 -6.93 3.68 -3.39
N LEU A 70 -5.88 2.96 -3.78
CA LEU A 70 -4.57 3.53 -4.08
C LEU A 70 -4.64 4.37 -5.36
N GLU A 71 -4.14 5.60 -5.30
CA GLU A 71 -4.08 6.52 -6.43
C GLU A 71 -2.67 6.79 -6.94
N GLU A 72 -1.68 6.80 -6.04
CA GLU A 72 -0.31 7.10 -6.41
C GLU A 72 0.67 6.50 -5.41
N PHE A 73 1.77 5.95 -5.90
CA PHE A 73 2.87 5.45 -5.09
C PHE A 73 4.15 6.12 -5.58
N GLN A 74 4.77 6.94 -4.73
CA GLN A 74 5.96 7.71 -5.10
C GLN A 74 7.18 7.24 -4.31
N PHE A 75 8.26 6.99 -5.05
CA PHE A 75 9.60 6.73 -4.48
C PHE A 75 10.39 8.03 -4.51
N ASP A 76 10.71 8.57 -3.36
CA ASP A 76 11.52 9.79 -3.22
C ASP A 76 12.72 9.45 -2.34
N GLY A 77 13.81 8.96 -2.96
CA GLY A 77 14.92 8.41 -2.22
C GLY A 77 14.44 7.26 -1.33
N ASP A 78 14.67 7.37 -0.03
CA ASP A 78 14.24 6.39 0.96
C ASP A 78 12.82 6.65 1.48
N ILE A 79 12.19 7.73 1.07
CA ILE A 79 10.84 8.07 1.51
C ILE A 79 9.84 7.51 0.51
N LEU A 80 8.84 6.80 1.01
CA LEU A 80 7.73 6.32 0.20
C LEU A 80 6.51 7.17 0.52
N ARG A 81 5.89 7.73 -0.53
CA ARG A 81 4.63 8.48 -0.40
C ARG A 81 3.54 7.69 -1.06
N ILE A 82 2.53 7.33 -0.29
CA ILE A 82 1.44 6.46 -0.72
C ILE A 82 0.16 7.28 -0.61
N LYS A 83 -0.35 7.71 -1.76
CA LYS A 83 -1.57 8.49 -1.81
C LYS A 83 -2.75 7.58 -2.15
N SER A 84 -3.73 7.57 -1.26
CA SER A 84 -4.99 6.89 -1.46
C SER A 84 -6.12 7.91 -1.66
N ARG A 85 -7.33 7.43 -1.89
CA ARG A 85 -8.49 8.30 -2.07
C ARG A 85 -8.68 9.28 -0.91
N PHE A 86 -8.44 8.85 0.33
CA PHE A 86 -8.75 9.65 1.51
C PHE A 86 -7.52 10.07 2.33
N ARG A 87 -6.33 9.53 2.06
CA ARG A 87 -5.16 9.76 2.90
C ARG A 87 -3.88 9.85 2.09
N LEU A 88 -2.88 10.48 2.68
CA LEU A 88 -1.50 10.45 2.20
C LEU A 88 -0.65 9.87 3.32
N TYR A 89 0.07 8.80 3.03
CA TYR A 89 0.98 8.17 3.98
C TYR A 89 2.41 8.42 3.53
N GLU A 90 3.23 8.91 4.44
CA GLU A 90 4.66 9.12 4.19
C GLU A 90 5.43 8.26 5.18
N ILE A 91 6.28 7.36 4.67
CA ILE A 91 7.02 6.41 5.48
C ILE A 91 8.48 6.39 5.07
N ASP A 92 9.35 6.18 6.06
CA ASP A 92 10.80 6.12 5.86
C ASP A 92 11.22 4.66 5.66
N ALA A 93 11.66 4.33 4.47
CA ALA A 93 12.11 2.99 4.10
C ALA A 93 13.64 2.86 4.09
N GLY A 94 14.35 3.79 4.75
CA GLY A 94 15.81 3.82 4.73
C GLY A 94 16.49 2.61 5.38
N LYS A 95 15.76 1.84 6.18
CA LYS A 95 16.28 0.59 6.79
C LYS A 95 16.13 -0.62 5.89
N LEU A 96 15.36 -0.53 4.82
CA LEU A 96 15.17 -1.62 3.87
C LEU A 96 16.41 -1.73 2.97
N ASP A 97 16.74 -2.95 2.55
CA ASP A 97 17.83 -3.17 1.62
C ASP A 97 17.37 -3.05 0.16
N PRO A 98 18.30 -3.03 -0.83
CA PRO A 98 17.93 -2.92 -2.23
C PRO A 98 17.01 -4.04 -2.74
N GLU A 99 17.12 -5.25 -2.18
CA GLU A 99 16.24 -6.36 -2.56
C GLU A 99 14.80 -6.09 -2.14
N ASP A 100 14.59 -5.47 -0.97
CA ASP A 100 13.26 -5.09 -0.52
C ASP A 100 12.62 -4.08 -1.47
N PHE A 101 13.38 -3.07 -1.91
CA PHE A 101 12.89 -2.09 -2.89
C PHE A 101 12.52 -2.77 -4.21
N LYS A 102 13.29 -3.76 -4.64
CA LYS A 102 12.99 -4.53 -5.84
C LYS A 102 11.69 -5.30 -5.70
N VAL A 103 11.48 -5.93 -4.53
CA VAL A 103 10.24 -6.66 -4.23
C VAL A 103 9.04 -5.71 -4.24
N ILE A 104 9.18 -4.52 -3.66
CA ILE A 104 8.12 -3.51 -3.65
C ILE A 104 7.75 -3.13 -5.09
N LYS A 105 8.74 -2.83 -5.92
CA LYS A 105 8.50 -2.42 -7.30
C LYS A 105 7.80 -3.52 -8.11
N GLN A 106 8.23 -4.77 -7.94
CA GLN A 106 7.60 -5.90 -8.62
C GLN A 106 6.18 -6.14 -8.15
N ALA A 107 5.93 -6.00 -6.84
CA ALA A 107 4.58 -6.13 -6.28
C ALA A 107 3.66 -5.04 -6.84
N LEU A 108 4.15 -3.80 -6.92
CA LEU A 108 3.35 -2.69 -7.48
C LEU A 108 2.99 -2.94 -8.95
N GLU A 109 3.87 -3.53 -9.74
CA GLU A 109 3.55 -3.87 -11.12
C GLU A 109 2.37 -4.84 -11.21
N ARG A 110 2.33 -5.82 -10.31
CA ARG A 110 1.21 -6.78 -10.27
C ARG A 110 -0.08 -6.13 -9.78
N HIS A 111 0.01 -5.28 -8.75
CA HIS A 111 -1.15 -4.52 -8.26
C HIS A 111 -1.71 -3.58 -9.33
N ASN A 112 -0.84 -3.09 -10.21
CA ASN A 112 -1.16 -2.06 -11.21
C ASN A 112 -1.29 -2.63 -12.63
N ASN A 113 -1.66 -3.89 -12.76
CA ASN A 113 -1.72 -4.58 -14.05
C ASN A 113 -2.73 -3.95 -15.02
N ASP A 114 -3.70 -3.20 -14.52
CA ASP A 114 -4.70 -2.48 -15.29
C ASP A 114 -4.59 -0.95 -15.15
N SER A 115 -3.44 -0.47 -14.68
CA SER A 115 -3.09 0.96 -14.64
C SER A 115 -4.06 1.83 -13.83
N ARG A 116 -4.46 1.35 -12.66
CA ARG A 116 -5.42 2.07 -11.80
C ARG A 116 -4.78 3.13 -10.93
N PHE A 117 -3.47 3.11 -10.76
CA PHE A 117 -2.74 4.13 -10.01
C PHE A 117 -1.43 4.46 -10.71
N GLN A 118 -0.79 5.53 -10.27
CA GLN A 118 0.49 5.97 -10.83
C GLN A 118 1.63 5.58 -9.91
N VAL A 119 2.76 5.18 -10.50
CA VAL A 119 4.00 4.96 -9.77
C VAL A 119 5.00 6.01 -10.26
N LYS A 120 5.54 6.79 -9.32
CA LYS A 120 6.47 7.89 -9.62
C LYS A 120 7.80 7.67 -8.94
N PHE A 121 8.87 8.12 -9.60
CA PHE A 121 10.24 8.08 -9.10
C PHE A 121 10.82 9.49 -9.12
N THR A 122 11.44 9.89 -8.05
CA THR A 122 12.13 11.19 -7.96
C THR A 122 13.56 11.04 -7.50
#